data_05715a250bad1434f3b7b725f17d7abc
#
_entry.id   05715a250bad1434f3b7b725f17d7abc
#
_cell.length_a   1.000
_cell.length_b   1.000
_cell.length_c   1.000
_cell.angle_alpha   90.00
_cell.angle_beta   90.00
_cell.angle_gamma   90.00
#
_symmetry.space_group_name_H-M   'P 1'
#
loop_
_entity.id
_entity.type
_entity.pdbx_description
1 polymer ?
#
loop_
_entity_poly.entity_id
_entity_poly.type
_entity_poly.pdbx_seq_one_letter_code
_entity_poly.pdbx_strand_id
1 'polypeptide(L)'
;MIVNTRPEEIGKKTNTLLRNHGCNFIHIPLTEISRIEPSNEAKLLINNIDNYDALIFTSQSSAKYSMSFLKRKYSDKKKMPIISIGPATQNFLEKLNISSDVPLTYDSLGLSKLIKEKKYKRCLVFCGKEDPRILSMSEAEIHLFKCYETITKKNINLLKIKDCKKLIVLIYTNKSLEVFSEKYKKGDMSKIVLIVASRRIKKLSVKYGFKNCFVAKTPLDKDMISAAMGKL
;
A
#
# COMPACT_ATOMS: atom_id res chain seq x y z
N MET A 1 11.75 21.46 0.43
CA MET A 1 10.89 20.91 -0.63
C MET A 1 10.45 19.50 -0.27
N ILE A 2 9.18 19.14 -0.50
CA ILE A 2 8.66 17.79 -0.25
C ILE A 2 8.77 16.94 -1.52
N VAL A 3 9.21 15.70 -1.39
CA VAL A 3 9.29 14.70 -2.49
C VAL A 3 8.24 13.63 -2.26
N ASN A 4 7.23 13.57 -3.13
CA ASN A 4 6.27 12.47 -3.14
C ASN A 4 6.84 11.33 -3.99
N THR A 5 7.02 10.14 -3.39
CA THR A 5 7.64 8.98 -4.06
C THR A 5 6.64 7.90 -4.46
N ARG A 6 5.34 8.11 -4.23
CA ARG A 6 4.30 7.11 -4.54
C ARG A 6 4.21 6.79 -6.03
N PRO A 7 3.79 5.57 -6.39
CA PRO A 7 3.42 5.22 -7.76
C PRO A 7 2.50 6.27 -8.39
N GLU A 8 2.61 6.48 -9.70
CA GLU A 8 1.96 7.57 -10.44
C GLU A 8 0.47 7.73 -10.09
N GLU A 9 -0.30 6.65 -10.21
CA GLU A 9 -1.76 6.70 -10.00
C GLU A 9 -2.14 7.08 -8.56
N ILE A 10 -1.47 6.45 -7.58
CA ILE A 10 -1.75 6.67 -6.16
C ILE A 10 -1.21 8.04 -5.73
N GLY A 11 -0.07 8.46 -6.28
CA GLY A 11 0.59 9.73 -5.98
C GLY A 11 -0.21 10.96 -6.38
N LYS A 12 -1.11 10.87 -7.37
CA LYS A 12 -1.97 11.98 -7.79
C LYS A 12 -2.80 12.55 -6.64
N LYS A 13 -3.37 11.68 -5.79
CA LYS A 13 -4.13 12.10 -4.62
C LYS A 13 -3.24 12.81 -3.61
N THR A 14 -2.06 12.29 -3.33
CA THR A 14 -1.06 12.91 -2.46
C THR A 14 -0.65 14.28 -2.99
N ASN A 15 -0.43 14.41 -4.31
CA ASN A 15 -0.10 15.69 -4.97
C ASN A 15 -1.20 16.73 -4.79
N THR A 16 -2.48 16.33 -4.93
CA THR A 16 -3.62 17.23 -4.69
C THR A 16 -3.64 17.74 -3.26
N LEU A 17 -3.43 16.86 -2.27
CA LEU A 17 -3.36 17.26 -0.88
C LEU A 17 -2.18 18.21 -0.60
N LEU A 18 -0.99 17.91 -1.11
CA LEU A 18 0.18 18.78 -0.97
C LEU A 18 -0.06 20.18 -1.56
N ARG A 19 -0.72 20.23 -2.73
CA ARG A 19 -1.09 21.52 -3.38
C ARG A 19 -2.10 22.29 -2.54
N ASN A 20 -3.12 21.63 -1.99
CA ASN A 20 -4.13 22.27 -1.14
C ASN A 20 -3.55 22.85 0.16
N HIS A 21 -2.45 22.27 0.64
CA HIS A 21 -1.70 22.81 1.78
C HIS A 21 -0.62 23.83 1.40
N GLY A 22 -0.57 24.29 0.15
CA GLY A 22 0.42 25.26 -0.32
C GLY A 22 1.88 24.78 -0.27
N CYS A 23 2.10 23.47 -0.21
CA CYS A 23 3.44 22.90 -0.09
C CYS A 23 4.22 23.02 -1.40
N ASN A 24 5.50 23.43 -1.30
CA ASN A 24 6.44 23.25 -2.41
C ASN A 24 6.85 21.78 -2.49
N PHE A 25 6.47 21.10 -3.57
CA PHE A 25 6.71 19.67 -3.74
C PHE A 25 7.03 19.28 -5.17
N ILE A 26 7.63 18.10 -5.29
CA ILE A 26 7.85 17.40 -6.56
C ILE A 26 7.37 15.95 -6.44
N HIS A 27 6.78 15.42 -7.50
CA HIS A 27 6.40 14.00 -7.59
C HIS A 27 7.47 13.26 -8.40
N ILE A 28 8.15 12.32 -7.74
CA ILE A 28 9.15 11.43 -8.33
C ILE A 28 8.76 9.99 -7.97
N PRO A 29 7.89 9.34 -8.75
CA PRO A 29 7.54 7.95 -8.51
C PRO A 29 8.76 7.04 -8.57
N LEU A 30 9.05 6.34 -7.47
CA LEU A 30 10.18 5.39 -7.38
C LEU A 30 9.79 3.99 -7.80
N THR A 31 8.52 3.68 -7.68
CA THR A 31 7.96 2.36 -7.99
C THR A 31 6.72 2.50 -8.85
N GLU A 32 6.39 1.44 -9.55
CA GLU A 32 5.15 1.29 -10.29
C GLU A 32 4.46 -0.02 -9.90
N ILE A 33 3.15 -0.05 -10.07
CA ILE A 33 2.34 -1.24 -9.74
C ILE A 33 2.01 -1.92 -11.05
N SER A 34 2.47 -3.17 -11.17
CA SER A 34 2.23 -4.02 -12.32
C SER A 34 1.24 -5.13 -11.98
N ARG A 35 0.34 -5.45 -12.90
CA ARG A 35 -0.55 -6.59 -12.78
C ARG A 35 0.25 -7.89 -12.86
N ILE A 36 -0.15 -8.88 -12.06
CA ILE A 36 0.30 -10.28 -12.20
C ILE A 36 -0.81 -11.04 -12.90
N GLU A 37 -0.46 -11.78 -13.96
CA GLU A 37 -1.38 -12.75 -14.52
C GLU A 37 -1.47 -13.97 -13.60
N PRO A 38 -2.68 -14.39 -13.19
CA PRO A 38 -2.84 -15.48 -12.23
C PRO A 38 -2.43 -16.81 -12.84
N SER A 39 -1.74 -17.63 -12.03
CA SER A 39 -1.45 -19.03 -12.38
C SER A 39 -2.73 -19.85 -12.49
N ASN A 40 -2.63 -21.08 -12.98
CA ASN A 40 -3.79 -21.97 -13.07
C ASN A 40 -4.34 -22.31 -11.68
N GLU A 41 -3.47 -22.50 -10.67
CA GLU A 41 -3.86 -22.70 -9.28
C GLU A 41 -4.62 -21.49 -8.73
N ALA A 42 -4.14 -20.26 -8.99
CA ALA A 42 -4.84 -19.07 -8.59
C ALA A 42 -6.22 -18.94 -9.27
N LYS A 43 -6.34 -19.31 -10.54
CA LYS A 43 -7.66 -19.35 -11.23
C LYS A 43 -8.62 -20.35 -10.59
N LEU A 44 -8.12 -21.48 -10.08
CA LEU A 44 -8.95 -22.45 -9.35
C LEU A 44 -9.49 -21.86 -8.05
N LEU A 45 -8.76 -20.99 -7.33
CA LEU A 45 -9.29 -20.31 -6.13
C LEU A 45 -10.52 -19.47 -6.47
N ILE A 46 -10.48 -18.73 -7.59
CA ILE A 46 -11.63 -17.95 -8.08
C ILE A 46 -12.77 -18.85 -8.55
N ASN A 47 -12.46 -19.99 -9.17
CA ASN A 47 -13.49 -20.93 -9.60
C ASN A 47 -14.25 -21.54 -8.42
N ASN A 48 -13.60 -21.69 -7.28
CA ASN A 48 -14.13 -22.25 -6.04
C ASN A 48 -14.44 -21.15 -5.00
N ILE A 49 -14.77 -19.95 -5.45
CA ILE A 49 -14.96 -18.78 -4.58
C ILE A 49 -16.05 -19.01 -3.52
N ASP A 50 -17.07 -19.78 -3.84
CA ASP A 50 -18.20 -20.12 -2.96
C ASP A 50 -17.79 -20.96 -1.74
N ASN A 51 -16.58 -21.52 -1.73
CA ASN A 51 -16.03 -22.29 -0.62
C ASN A 51 -15.37 -21.42 0.45
N TYR A 52 -15.39 -20.10 0.30
CA TYR A 52 -14.84 -19.16 1.26
C TYR A 52 -15.94 -18.47 2.07
N ASP A 53 -15.61 -18.12 3.31
CA ASP A 53 -16.50 -17.38 4.20
C ASP A 53 -16.37 -15.86 3.94
N ALA A 54 -15.21 -15.41 3.49
CA ALA A 54 -14.98 -14.00 3.20
C ALA A 54 -13.90 -13.78 2.12
N LEU A 55 -14.03 -12.65 1.39
CA LEU A 55 -13.05 -12.12 0.47
C LEU A 55 -12.34 -10.92 1.10
N ILE A 56 -11.04 -10.89 1.08
CA ILE A 56 -10.24 -9.86 1.78
C ILE A 56 -9.34 -9.12 0.81
N PHE A 57 -9.42 -7.80 0.80
CA PHE A 57 -8.58 -6.92 -0.03
C PHE A 57 -7.56 -6.17 0.81
N THR A 58 -6.28 -6.46 0.61
CA THR A 58 -5.18 -5.88 1.39
C THR A 58 -4.73 -4.50 0.91
N SER A 59 -5.29 -4.00 -0.20
CA SER A 59 -4.96 -2.69 -0.77
C SER A 59 -5.94 -2.29 -1.88
N GLN A 60 -5.96 -0.99 -2.24
CA GLN A 60 -6.68 -0.53 -3.44
C GLN A 60 -6.19 -1.24 -4.71
N SER A 61 -4.89 -1.51 -4.81
CA SER A 61 -4.31 -2.22 -5.96
C SER A 61 -4.82 -3.65 -6.02
N SER A 62 -4.92 -4.36 -4.88
CA SER A 62 -5.48 -5.71 -4.88
C SER A 62 -6.95 -5.71 -5.31
N ALA A 63 -7.75 -4.76 -4.86
CA ALA A 63 -9.12 -4.60 -5.34
C ALA A 63 -9.16 -4.29 -6.84
N LYS A 64 -8.37 -3.30 -7.31
CA LYS A 64 -8.34 -2.90 -8.72
C LYS A 64 -8.01 -4.06 -9.66
N TYR A 65 -6.93 -4.79 -9.35
CA TYR A 65 -6.40 -5.81 -10.27
C TYR A 65 -7.14 -7.16 -10.18
N SER A 66 -7.87 -7.42 -9.09
CA SER A 66 -8.67 -8.65 -8.96
C SER A 66 -10.08 -8.53 -9.53
N MET A 67 -10.65 -7.31 -9.67
CA MET A 67 -12.03 -7.11 -10.12
C MET A 67 -12.34 -7.76 -11.48
N SER A 68 -11.39 -7.78 -12.42
CA SER A 68 -11.59 -8.41 -13.73
C SER A 68 -11.84 -9.92 -13.64
N PHE A 69 -11.31 -10.56 -12.60
CA PHE A 69 -11.51 -12.00 -12.35
C PHE A 69 -12.80 -12.26 -11.57
N LEU A 70 -13.17 -11.33 -10.67
CA LEU A 70 -14.35 -11.46 -9.83
C LEU A 70 -15.65 -11.16 -10.57
N LYS A 71 -15.69 -10.15 -11.45
CA LYS A 71 -16.91 -9.73 -12.19
C LYS A 71 -17.62 -10.85 -12.95
N ARG A 72 -16.89 -11.88 -13.37
CA ARG A 72 -17.48 -13.03 -14.08
C ARG A 72 -18.14 -14.05 -13.16
N LYS A 73 -17.81 -14.06 -11.88
CA LYS A 73 -18.24 -15.10 -10.92
C LYS A 73 -18.96 -14.55 -9.70
N TYR A 74 -18.78 -13.28 -9.39
CA TYR A 74 -19.51 -12.59 -8.34
C TYR A 74 -20.92 -12.30 -8.88
N SER A 75 -21.78 -13.33 -8.87
CA SER A 75 -23.20 -13.18 -9.19
C SER A 75 -23.96 -12.76 -7.94
N ASP A 76 -25.03 -11.95 -8.11
CA ASP A 76 -25.86 -11.39 -7.04
C ASP A 76 -26.53 -12.44 -6.12
N LYS A 77 -26.36 -13.72 -6.38
CA LYS A 77 -27.04 -14.81 -5.67
C LYS A 77 -26.49 -15.13 -4.28
N LYS A 78 -25.22 -14.82 -3.98
CA LYS A 78 -24.64 -14.99 -2.64
C LYS A 78 -23.80 -13.74 -2.32
N LYS A 79 -24.34 -12.86 -1.49
CA LYS A 79 -23.57 -11.72 -0.95
C LYS A 79 -22.49 -12.24 -0.01
N MET A 80 -21.34 -12.60 -0.58
CA MET A 80 -20.19 -13.03 0.20
C MET A 80 -19.63 -11.82 0.99
N PRO A 81 -19.33 -12.00 2.28
CA PRO A 81 -18.69 -10.96 3.08
C PRO A 81 -17.39 -10.48 2.45
N ILE A 82 -17.24 -9.17 2.38
CA ILE A 82 -16.02 -8.54 1.85
C ILE A 82 -15.38 -7.72 2.97
N ILE A 83 -14.06 -7.87 3.12
CA ILE A 83 -13.27 -7.12 4.08
C ILE A 83 -12.21 -6.32 3.35
N SER A 84 -12.14 -5.04 3.65
CA SER A 84 -11.07 -4.12 3.25
C SER A 84 -10.10 -3.92 4.40
N ILE A 85 -8.79 -3.94 4.15
CA ILE A 85 -7.80 -3.71 5.22
C ILE A 85 -7.91 -2.32 5.85
N GLY A 86 -8.53 -1.36 5.15
CA GLY A 86 -8.66 -0.01 5.66
C GLY A 86 -9.48 0.90 4.74
N PRO A 87 -9.76 2.15 5.19
CA PRO A 87 -10.72 3.06 4.56
C PRO A 87 -10.40 3.38 3.08
N ALA A 88 -9.12 3.45 2.72
CA ALA A 88 -8.75 3.76 1.33
C ALA A 88 -9.17 2.65 0.35
N THR A 89 -9.09 1.38 0.79
CA THR A 89 -9.54 0.23 0.01
C THR A 89 -11.06 0.13 0.01
N GLN A 90 -11.71 0.39 1.15
CA GLN A 90 -13.16 0.47 1.28
C GLN A 90 -13.74 1.50 0.31
N ASN A 91 -13.27 2.74 0.36
CA ASN A 91 -13.71 3.82 -0.55
C ASN A 91 -13.51 3.49 -2.03
N PHE A 92 -12.49 2.67 -2.35
CA PHE A 92 -12.31 2.19 -3.72
C PHE A 92 -13.39 1.19 -4.12
N LEU A 93 -13.72 0.24 -3.25
CA LEU A 93 -14.78 -0.76 -3.49
C LEU A 93 -16.18 -0.12 -3.53
N GLU A 94 -16.45 0.85 -2.65
CA GLU A 94 -17.70 1.61 -2.64
C GLU A 94 -17.99 2.32 -3.98
N LYS A 95 -16.95 2.86 -4.62
CA LYS A 95 -17.07 3.43 -5.99
C LYS A 95 -17.46 2.39 -7.06
N LEU A 96 -17.31 1.12 -6.76
CA LEU A 96 -17.75 0.00 -7.58
C LEU A 96 -19.07 -0.61 -7.10
N ASN A 97 -19.77 0.07 -6.17
CA ASN A 97 -20.99 -0.40 -5.50
C ASN A 97 -20.79 -1.71 -4.70
N ILE A 98 -19.59 -1.89 -4.14
CA ILE A 98 -19.25 -3.06 -3.31
C ILE A 98 -19.06 -2.58 -1.87
N SER A 99 -19.95 -3.01 -0.97
CA SER A 99 -19.81 -2.78 0.47
C SER A 99 -18.76 -3.70 1.08
N SER A 100 -18.00 -3.21 2.07
CA SER A 100 -17.01 -4.02 2.78
C SER A 100 -16.86 -3.60 4.24
N ASP A 101 -16.60 -4.58 5.12
CA ASP A 101 -16.21 -4.34 6.50
C ASP A 101 -14.74 -3.86 6.57
N VAL A 102 -14.42 -3.09 7.60
CA VAL A 102 -13.06 -2.59 7.86
C VAL A 102 -12.69 -2.89 9.31
N PRO A 103 -11.49 -3.45 9.59
CA PRO A 103 -11.05 -3.71 10.94
C PRO A 103 -10.80 -2.40 11.73
N LEU A 104 -10.83 -2.46 13.07
CA LEU A 104 -10.58 -1.30 13.95
C LEU A 104 -9.17 -0.73 13.76
N THR A 105 -8.16 -1.58 13.53
CA THR A 105 -6.81 -1.17 13.13
C THR A 105 -6.51 -1.65 11.72
N TYR A 106 -5.95 -0.76 10.90
CA TYR A 106 -5.77 -0.97 9.45
C TYR A 106 -4.48 -1.73 9.14
N ASP A 107 -4.33 -2.89 9.80
CA ASP A 107 -3.16 -3.75 9.68
C ASP A 107 -3.55 -5.24 9.78
N SER A 108 -2.56 -6.12 9.67
CA SER A 108 -2.80 -7.57 9.73
C SER A 108 -3.31 -8.04 11.09
N LEU A 109 -3.00 -7.33 12.19
CA LEU A 109 -3.49 -7.68 13.51
C LEU A 109 -4.99 -7.37 13.65
N GLY A 110 -5.42 -6.17 13.22
CA GLY A 110 -6.83 -5.80 13.20
C GLY A 110 -7.63 -6.72 12.29
N LEU A 111 -7.08 -7.08 11.14
CA LEU A 111 -7.71 -8.04 10.21
C LEU A 111 -7.88 -9.42 10.85
N SER A 112 -6.85 -9.94 11.52
CA SER A 112 -6.92 -11.23 12.23
C SER A 112 -8.00 -11.23 13.33
N LYS A 113 -8.10 -10.12 14.09
CA LYS A 113 -9.15 -9.97 15.10
C LYS A 113 -10.55 -9.96 14.49
N LEU A 114 -10.76 -9.23 13.39
CA LEU A 114 -12.04 -9.17 12.70
C LEU A 114 -12.47 -10.55 12.14
N ILE A 115 -11.52 -11.29 11.53
CA ILE A 115 -11.75 -12.66 11.05
C ILE A 115 -12.21 -13.56 12.20
N LYS A 116 -11.53 -13.50 13.34
CA LYS A 116 -11.86 -14.29 14.54
C LYS A 116 -13.22 -13.90 15.13
N GLU A 117 -13.51 -12.62 15.25
CA GLU A 117 -14.80 -12.06 15.72
C GLU A 117 -15.97 -12.53 14.86
N LYS A 118 -15.82 -12.49 13.54
CA LYS A 118 -16.81 -12.95 12.56
C LYS A 118 -16.87 -14.47 12.44
N LYS A 119 -15.98 -15.22 13.11
CA LYS A 119 -15.86 -16.69 13.07
C LYS A 119 -15.63 -17.26 11.67
N TYR A 120 -14.98 -16.50 10.78
CA TYR A 120 -14.62 -16.99 9.45
C TYR A 120 -13.50 -18.02 9.58
N LYS A 121 -13.68 -19.15 8.91
CA LYS A 121 -12.76 -20.29 8.93
C LYS A 121 -11.88 -20.36 7.69
N ARG A 122 -12.38 -19.88 6.56
CA ARG A 122 -11.68 -19.96 5.27
C ARG A 122 -11.82 -18.65 4.50
N CYS A 123 -10.68 -17.98 4.25
CA CYS A 123 -10.66 -16.67 3.62
C CYS A 123 -9.81 -16.65 2.37
N LEU A 124 -10.30 -15.98 1.30
CA LEU A 124 -9.54 -15.69 0.09
C LEU A 124 -9.00 -14.26 0.17
N VAL A 125 -7.67 -14.11 0.21
CA VAL A 125 -6.99 -12.84 0.38
C VAL A 125 -6.39 -12.39 -0.94
N PHE A 126 -6.89 -11.28 -1.48
CA PHE A 126 -6.32 -10.60 -2.64
C PHE A 126 -5.18 -9.69 -2.19
N CYS A 127 -3.97 -9.95 -2.70
CA CYS A 127 -2.77 -9.26 -2.23
C CYS A 127 -1.76 -9.01 -3.36
N GLY A 128 -0.67 -8.33 -3.02
CA GLY A 128 0.51 -8.23 -3.86
C GLY A 128 1.35 -9.52 -3.87
N LYS A 129 2.46 -9.50 -4.60
CA LYS A 129 3.37 -10.64 -4.77
C LYS A 129 3.97 -11.13 -3.44
N GLU A 130 4.25 -10.21 -2.53
CA GLU A 130 4.77 -10.54 -1.20
C GLU A 130 3.65 -11.08 -0.30
N ASP A 131 3.98 -12.09 0.49
CA ASP A 131 3.03 -12.69 1.41
C ASP A 131 2.63 -11.71 2.51
N PRO A 132 1.33 -11.47 2.71
CA PRO A 132 0.85 -10.59 3.76
C PRO A 132 0.97 -11.29 5.13
N ARG A 133 1.25 -10.51 6.17
CA ARG A 133 1.41 -11.03 7.54
C ARG A 133 0.19 -11.76 8.09
N ILE A 134 -0.99 -11.52 7.54
CA ILE A 134 -2.20 -12.23 7.95
C ILE A 134 -2.06 -13.74 7.83
N LEU A 135 -1.24 -14.22 6.89
CA LEU A 135 -0.97 -15.65 6.68
C LEU A 135 -0.42 -16.33 7.94
N SER A 136 0.41 -15.62 8.72
CA SER A 136 1.01 -16.15 9.97
C SER A 136 0.29 -15.70 11.24
N MET A 137 -0.74 -14.84 11.13
CA MET A 137 -1.43 -14.25 12.29
C MET A 137 -2.87 -14.72 12.45
N SER A 138 -3.45 -15.34 11.43
CA SER A 138 -4.83 -15.83 11.45
C SER A 138 -4.90 -17.31 11.81
N GLU A 139 -5.88 -17.67 12.62
CA GLU A 139 -6.27 -19.06 12.87
C GLU A 139 -7.11 -19.65 11.72
N ALA A 140 -7.68 -18.80 10.86
CA ALA A 140 -8.41 -19.23 9.68
C ALA A 140 -7.47 -19.73 8.58
N GLU A 141 -7.97 -20.64 7.74
CA GLU A 141 -7.31 -21.08 6.51
C GLU A 141 -7.27 -19.89 5.53
N ILE A 142 -6.07 -19.41 5.20
CA ILE A 142 -5.85 -18.27 4.33
C ILE A 142 -5.31 -18.73 2.99
N HIS A 143 -6.06 -18.49 1.92
CA HIS A 143 -5.59 -18.66 0.56
C HIS A 143 -5.25 -17.32 -0.07
N LEU A 144 -4.15 -17.24 -0.82
CA LEU A 144 -3.66 -16.00 -1.40
C LEU A 144 -3.92 -15.95 -2.91
N PHE A 145 -4.59 -14.89 -3.37
CA PHE A 145 -4.66 -14.54 -4.78
C PHE A 145 -3.74 -13.35 -5.04
N LYS A 146 -2.54 -13.61 -5.56
CA LYS A 146 -1.54 -12.61 -5.89
C LYS A 146 -1.90 -11.96 -7.23
N CYS A 147 -2.30 -10.69 -7.22
CA CYS A 147 -2.85 -10.00 -8.40
C CYS A 147 -2.03 -8.80 -8.88
N TYR A 148 -1.02 -8.36 -8.12
CA TYR A 148 -0.12 -7.30 -8.52
C TYR A 148 1.26 -7.43 -7.87
N GLU A 149 2.24 -6.77 -8.46
CA GLU A 149 3.55 -6.58 -7.85
C GLU A 149 3.95 -5.10 -7.89
N THR A 150 4.82 -4.73 -6.96
CA THR A 150 5.44 -3.40 -6.94
C THR A 150 6.86 -3.53 -7.48
N ILE A 151 7.11 -2.98 -8.65
CA ILE A 151 8.41 -3.01 -9.31
C ILE A 151 9.09 -1.63 -9.27
N THR A 152 10.40 -1.61 -9.43
CA THR A 152 11.16 -0.37 -9.57
C THR A 152 10.82 0.31 -10.89
N LYS A 153 10.51 1.60 -10.86
CA LYS A 153 10.28 2.38 -12.07
C LYS A 153 11.59 2.50 -12.88
N LYS A 154 11.53 2.25 -14.19
CA LYS A 154 12.71 2.24 -15.04
C LYS A 154 13.43 3.59 -15.09
N ASN A 155 12.68 4.68 -15.30
CA ASN A 155 13.22 6.02 -15.47
C ASN A 155 12.94 6.90 -14.24
N ILE A 156 13.88 6.91 -13.28
CA ILE A 156 13.81 7.76 -12.09
C ILE A 156 14.79 8.91 -12.26
N ASN A 157 14.27 10.15 -12.35
CA ASN A 157 15.10 11.34 -12.48
C ASN A 157 15.19 12.09 -11.14
N LEU A 158 16.30 11.90 -10.42
CA LEU A 158 16.61 12.62 -9.19
C LEU A 158 17.39 13.92 -9.41
N LEU A 159 17.79 14.28 -10.64
CA LEU A 159 18.50 15.52 -10.93
C LEU A 159 17.70 16.76 -10.50
N LYS A 160 16.37 16.68 -10.59
CA LYS A 160 15.45 17.75 -10.18
C LYS A 160 15.52 18.15 -8.69
N ILE A 161 16.13 17.30 -7.86
CA ILE A 161 16.24 17.52 -6.41
C ILE A 161 17.69 17.68 -5.93
N LYS A 162 18.68 17.61 -6.84
CA LYS A 162 20.11 17.57 -6.51
C LYS A 162 20.56 18.82 -5.77
N ASP A 163 20.10 19.99 -6.21
CA ASP A 163 20.56 21.29 -5.71
C ASP A 163 19.71 21.82 -4.52
N CYS A 164 18.76 21.02 -4.06
CA CYS A 164 17.92 21.43 -2.93
C CYS A 164 18.71 21.40 -1.61
N LYS A 165 18.59 22.47 -0.83
CA LYS A 165 19.26 22.59 0.48
C LYS A 165 18.69 21.62 1.52
N LYS A 166 17.39 21.31 1.44
CA LYS A 166 16.68 20.39 2.36
C LYS A 166 15.58 19.68 1.58
N LEU A 167 15.52 18.36 1.70
CA LEU A 167 14.52 17.49 1.08
C LEU A 167 13.76 16.72 2.15
N ILE A 168 12.44 16.76 2.09
CA ILE A 168 11.55 15.95 2.92
C ILE A 168 10.93 14.89 2.03
N VAL A 169 11.34 13.63 2.20
CA VAL A 169 10.96 12.54 1.30
C VAL A 169 9.91 11.65 1.96
N LEU A 170 8.74 11.54 1.31
CA LEU A 170 7.65 10.69 1.77
C LEU A 170 7.88 9.24 1.31
N ILE A 171 8.08 8.32 2.25
CA ILE A 171 8.33 6.91 1.97
C ILE A 171 7.21 6.04 2.57
N TYR A 172 6.50 5.33 1.71
CA TYR A 172 5.33 4.53 2.09
C TYR A 172 5.63 3.02 2.19
N THR A 173 6.68 2.53 1.50
CA THR A 173 7.02 1.10 1.45
C THR A 173 8.52 0.87 1.61
N ASN A 174 8.90 -0.35 2.03
CA ASN A 174 10.31 -0.76 2.08
C ASN A 174 10.95 -0.66 0.68
N LYS A 175 10.23 -1.09 -0.37
CA LYS A 175 10.72 -1.05 -1.75
C LYS A 175 11.03 0.38 -2.20
N SER A 176 10.15 1.35 -1.88
CA SER A 176 10.43 2.76 -2.19
C SER A 176 11.67 3.29 -1.46
N LEU A 177 11.88 2.89 -0.20
CA LEU A 177 13.09 3.27 0.55
C LEU A 177 14.36 2.68 -0.09
N GLU A 178 14.32 1.41 -0.44
CA GLU A 178 15.40 0.68 -1.11
C GLU A 178 15.82 1.38 -2.40
N VAL A 179 14.84 1.64 -3.27
CA VAL A 179 15.05 2.32 -4.55
C VAL A 179 15.57 3.74 -4.36
N PHE A 180 15.01 4.50 -3.40
CA PHE A 180 15.50 5.84 -3.08
C PHE A 180 16.95 5.82 -2.60
N SER A 181 17.27 4.93 -1.66
CA SER A 181 18.62 4.75 -1.13
C SER A 181 19.63 4.43 -2.22
N GLU A 182 19.30 3.48 -3.10
CA GLU A 182 20.16 3.10 -4.23
C GLU A 182 20.39 4.25 -5.21
N LYS A 183 19.32 4.94 -5.62
CA LYS A 183 19.39 6.03 -6.61
C LYS A 183 20.01 7.31 -6.05
N TYR A 184 19.89 7.56 -4.74
CA TYR A 184 20.43 8.74 -4.06
C TYR A 184 21.80 8.48 -3.42
N LYS A 185 22.42 7.32 -3.62
CA LYS A 185 23.66 6.86 -2.96
C LYS A 185 24.83 7.85 -3.03
N LYS A 186 24.91 8.65 -4.11
CA LYS A 186 25.92 9.69 -4.31
C LYS A 186 25.50 11.08 -3.83
N GLY A 187 24.32 11.21 -3.27
CA GLY A 187 23.78 12.48 -2.76
C GLY A 187 24.17 12.74 -1.32
N ASP A 188 24.00 14.00 -0.90
CA ASP A 188 24.23 14.41 0.47
C ASP A 188 23.06 13.99 1.37
N MET A 189 23.22 12.90 2.10
CA MET A 189 22.19 12.36 2.99
C MET A 189 21.88 13.27 4.18
N SER A 190 22.74 14.23 4.54
CA SER A 190 22.49 15.18 5.62
C SER A 190 21.31 16.11 5.32
N LYS A 191 21.06 16.36 4.04
CA LYS A 191 19.94 17.18 3.54
C LYS A 191 18.60 16.46 3.55
N ILE A 192 18.59 15.14 3.77
CA ILE A 192 17.40 14.31 3.68
C ILE A 192 16.71 14.18 5.04
N VAL A 193 15.41 14.47 5.04
CA VAL A 193 14.49 14.13 6.12
C VAL A 193 13.48 13.12 5.56
N LEU A 194 13.45 11.92 6.08
CA LEU A 194 12.47 10.91 5.70
C LEU A 194 11.22 11.01 6.57
N ILE A 195 10.06 11.05 5.95
CA ILE A 195 8.77 10.78 6.60
C ILE A 195 8.30 9.41 6.13
N VAL A 196 8.16 8.49 7.06
CA VAL A 196 7.91 7.08 6.73
C VAL A 196 6.58 6.58 7.31
N ALA A 197 5.92 5.70 6.60
CA ALA A 197 4.60 5.18 6.93
C ALA A 197 4.60 4.16 8.07
N SER A 198 5.75 3.67 8.54
CA SER A 198 5.80 2.67 9.60
C SER A 198 7.16 2.60 10.32
N ARG A 199 7.13 2.09 11.57
CA ARG A 199 8.35 1.82 12.35
C ARG A 199 9.30 0.83 11.65
N ARG A 200 8.76 -0.11 10.85
CA ARG A 200 9.55 -1.06 10.05
C ARG A 200 10.41 -0.33 9.02
N ILE A 201 9.83 0.62 8.29
CA ILE A 201 10.55 1.44 7.31
C ILE A 201 11.61 2.29 8.02
N LYS A 202 11.31 2.86 9.19
CA LYS A 202 12.29 3.59 9.99
C LYS A 202 13.48 2.71 10.40
N LYS A 203 13.24 1.48 10.87
CA LYS A 203 14.32 0.54 11.19
C LYS A 203 15.21 0.24 9.97
N LEU A 204 14.58 0.10 8.80
CA LEU A 204 15.32 -0.14 7.56
C LEU A 204 16.10 1.10 7.10
N SER A 205 15.57 2.33 7.30
CA SER A 205 16.25 3.57 6.90
C SER A 205 17.58 3.78 7.63
N VAL A 206 17.67 3.36 8.89
CA VAL A 206 18.93 3.40 9.66
C VAL A 206 20.00 2.52 9.00
N LYS A 207 19.63 1.33 8.51
CA LYS A 207 20.57 0.43 7.79
C LYS A 207 21.10 1.05 6.50
N TYR A 208 20.33 1.96 5.88
CA TYR A 208 20.74 2.70 4.68
C TYR A 208 21.44 4.04 5.00
N GLY A 209 21.72 4.33 6.28
CA GLY A 209 22.49 5.52 6.70
C GLY A 209 21.68 6.80 6.85
N PHE A 210 20.34 6.75 6.77
CA PHE A 210 19.49 7.93 7.00
C PHE A 210 19.38 8.25 8.49
N LYS A 211 19.92 9.40 8.90
CA LYS A 211 19.90 9.86 10.30
C LYS A 211 18.58 10.55 10.68
N ASN A 212 17.98 11.30 9.76
CA ASN A 212 16.77 12.09 9.98
C ASN A 212 15.54 11.34 9.44
N CYS A 213 14.90 10.49 10.26
CA CYS A 213 13.75 9.68 9.86
C CYS A 213 12.65 9.72 10.93
N PHE A 214 11.45 10.14 10.55
CA PHE A 214 10.28 10.29 11.40
C PHE A 214 9.14 9.41 10.90
N VAL A 215 8.46 8.74 11.83
CA VAL A 215 7.28 7.92 11.51
C VAL A 215 6.03 8.80 11.61
N ALA A 216 5.21 8.81 10.57
CA ALA A 216 3.91 9.46 10.60
C ALA A 216 2.95 8.73 11.56
N LYS A 217 1.92 9.44 12.06
CA LYS A 217 0.90 8.87 12.97
C LYS A 217 0.22 7.65 12.36
N THR A 218 -0.16 7.75 11.09
CA THR A 218 -0.69 6.64 10.29
C THR A 218 -0.09 6.68 8.87
N PRO A 219 -0.21 5.61 8.06
CA PRO A 219 0.23 5.61 6.67
C PRO A 219 -0.68 6.41 5.72
N LEU A 220 -1.72 7.07 6.23
CA LEU A 220 -2.62 7.90 5.43
C LEU A 220 -1.93 9.17 4.94
N ASP A 221 -2.27 9.62 3.74
CA ASP A 221 -1.65 10.80 3.12
C ASP A 221 -1.72 12.04 4.01
N LYS A 222 -2.87 12.28 4.68
CA LYS A 222 -3.03 13.41 5.60
C LYS A 222 -1.99 13.43 6.73
N ASP A 223 -1.71 12.28 7.34
CA ASP A 223 -0.78 12.18 8.46
C ASP A 223 0.68 12.22 7.99
N MET A 224 0.96 11.64 6.82
CA MET A 224 2.27 11.74 6.17
C MET A 224 2.61 13.18 5.80
N ILE A 225 1.66 13.91 5.23
CA ILE A 225 1.82 15.33 4.86
C ILE A 225 1.94 16.20 6.10
N SER A 226 1.09 16.01 7.11
CA SER A 226 1.17 16.74 8.40
C SER A 226 2.55 16.56 9.05
N ALA A 227 3.07 15.34 9.09
CA ALA A 227 4.42 15.07 9.60
C ALA A 227 5.51 15.75 8.76
N ALA A 228 5.33 15.84 7.43
CA ALA A 228 6.27 16.53 6.54
C ALA A 228 6.24 18.04 6.76
N MET A 229 5.06 18.64 6.89
CA MET A 229 4.90 20.08 7.15
C MET A 229 5.58 20.51 8.46
N GLY A 230 5.49 19.69 9.51
CA GLY A 230 6.21 19.92 10.77
C GLY A 230 7.73 19.82 10.65
N LYS A 231 8.27 19.56 9.47
CA LYS A 231 9.72 19.50 9.18
C LYS A 231 10.17 20.49 8.08
N LEU A 232 9.26 21.32 7.55
CA LEU A 232 9.64 22.41 6.64
C LEU A 232 10.39 23.49 7.40
#